data_67710490baea88eca6d84f1b3e2994df
#
_entry.id   67710490baea88eca6d84f1b3e2994df
#
_cell.length_a   1.000
_cell.length_b   1.000
_cell.length_c   1.000
_cell.angle_alpha   90.00
_cell.angle_beta   90.00
_cell.angle_gamma   90.00
#
_symmetry.space_group_name_H-M   'P 1'
#
loop_
_entity.id
_entity.type
_entity.pdbx_description
1 polymer ?
#
loop_
_entity_poly.entity_id
_entity_poly.type
_entity_poly.pdbx_seq_one_letter_code
_entity_poly.pdbx_strand_id
1 'polypeptide(L)'
;MIGDPLFESFSLGNFFIQYKPETKEFHLCCCIYMVLPNIVETWNKAIEDINIIIAQKAPYVKIIIDRHGELGQGFSLIIPAKKAKKTLLLAFAHILIELKKSLPYRTNENGILVCEVYFKIKVFNTICYGEYDGVRVLKAVTISSDGNYTFVNVEEDECVPEDFTKSNPPMSIILQYDLYSIETDMLVSKKEFDAHWGKCKDLCES
;
A
#
# COMPACT_ATOMS: atom_id res chain seq x y z
N MET A 1 18.26 20.48 -30.57
CA MET A 1 18.71 19.59 -29.50
C MET A 1 17.52 19.40 -28.57
N ILE A 2 16.86 18.27 -28.72
CA ILE A 2 15.85 17.84 -27.75
C ILE A 2 16.68 17.42 -26.55
N GLY A 3 16.63 18.20 -25.47
CA GLY A 3 17.31 17.87 -24.25
C GLY A 3 16.96 16.44 -23.84
N ASP A 4 17.89 15.73 -23.25
CA ASP A 4 17.66 14.45 -22.61
C ASP A 4 16.33 14.51 -21.88
N PRO A 5 15.45 13.53 -22.09
CA PRO A 5 14.24 13.45 -21.30
C PRO A 5 14.68 13.14 -19.87
N LEU A 6 14.98 14.19 -19.15
CA LEU A 6 15.08 14.16 -17.72
C LEU A 6 13.86 13.42 -17.21
N PHE A 7 14.10 12.44 -16.38
CA PHE A 7 13.15 11.76 -15.53
C PHE A 7 12.35 12.80 -14.73
N GLU A 8 11.39 13.45 -15.35
CA GLU A 8 10.34 14.13 -14.62
C GLU A 8 9.43 13.05 -14.05
N SER A 9 9.92 12.41 -13.01
CA SER A 9 9.08 11.61 -12.15
C SER A 9 8.20 12.57 -11.38
N PHE A 10 7.00 12.82 -11.88
CA PHE A 10 5.94 13.39 -11.06
C PHE A 10 5.51 12.32 -10.07
N SER A 11 6.19 12.28 -8.94
CA SER A 11 5.81 11.42 -7.82
C SER A 11 4.57 12.01 -7.16
N LEU A 12 3.42 11.54 -7.59
CA LEU A 12 2.15 11.72 -6.87
C LEU A 12 1.91 10.49 -5.98
N GLY A 13 2.80 10.27 -5.02
CA GLY A 13 2.79 9.05 -4.23
C GLY A 13 3.14 7.82 -5.09
N ASN A 14 2.28 6.80 -5.10
CA ASN A 14 2.47 5.61 -5.93
C ASN A 14 2.12 5.81 -7.41
N PHE A 15 1.94 7.04 -7.85
CA PHE A 15 1.70 7.41 -9.24
C PHE A 15 2.92 8.09 -9.80
N PHE A 16 3.44 7.57 -10.90
CA PHE A 16 4.59 8.19 -11.58
C PHE A 16 4.49 8.06 -13.09
N ILE A 17 5.14 8.98 -13.79
CA ILE A 17 5.26 8.95 -15.23
C ILE A 17 6.73 8.67 -15.55
N GLN A 18 6.97 7.62 -16.32
CA GLN A 18 8.31 7.23 -16.75
C GLN A 18 8.37 7.21 -18.29
N TYR A 19 9.39 7.81 -18.86
CA TYR A 19 9.73 7.60 -20.27
C TYR A 19 10.73 6.44 -20.40
N LYS A 20 10.43 5.48 -21.28
CA LYS A 20 11.33 4.38 -21.63
C LYS A 20 11.94 4.64 -22.99
N PRO A 21 13.21 5.05 -23.07
CA PRO A 21 13.85 5.39 -24.36
C PRO A 21 14.01 4.18 -25.27
N GLU A 22 14.17 2.97 -24.74
CA GLU A 22 14.35 1.73 -25.48
C GLU A 22 13.13 1.40 -26.33
N THR A 23 11.93 1.56 -25.76
CA THR A 23 10.66 1.29 -26.45
C THR A 23 10.03 2.54 -27.04
N LYS A 24 10.56 3.72 -26.69
CA LYS A 24 9.99 5.04 -27.03
C LYS A 24 8.54 5.18 -26.57
N GLU A 25 8.30 4.84 -25.29
CA GLU A 25 7.00 4.84 -24.67
C GLU A 25 7.00 5.63 -23.37
N PHE A 26 5.86 6.26 -23.06
CA PHE A 26 5.56 6.78 -21.75
C PHE A 26 4.76 5.74 -20.97
N HIS A 27 5.18 5.46 -19.75
CA HIS A 27 4.49 4.61 -18.79
C HIS A 27 3.94 5.51 -17.68
N LEU A 28 2.61 5.58 -17.58
CA LEU A 28 1.94 6.16 -16.42
C LEU A 28 1.59 5.02 -15.49
N CYS A 29 2.32 4.93 -14.40
CA CYS A 29 2.22 3.81 -13.48
C CYS A 29 1.45 4.23 -12.23
N CYS A 30 0.58 3.33 -11.78
CA CYS A 30 -0.10 3.42 -10.50
C CYS A 30 0.08 2.10 -9.78
N CYS A 31 0.68 2.14 -8.60
CA CYS A 31 0.83 0.98 -7.74
C CYS A 31 0.04 1.24 -6.45
N ILE A 32 -0.88 0.34 -6.15
CA ILE A 32 -1.58 0.29 -4.87
C ILE A 32 -1.12 -0.99 -4.20
N TYR A 33 -0.42 -0.85 -3.09
CA TYR A 33 0.21 -1.97 -2.42
C TYR A 33 -0.78 -2.80 -1.61
N MET A 34 -1.97 -2.26 -1.33
CA MET A 34 -2.98 -3.00 -0.61
C MET A 34 -4.35 -2.75 -1.20
N VAL A 35 -4.95 -3.81 -1.70
CA VAL A 35 -6.30 -3.81 -2.23
C VAL A 35 -7.18 -4.61 -1.27
N LEU A 36 -7.78 -3.93 -0.30
CA LEU A 36 -8.77 -4.55 0.57
C LEU A 36 -10.02 -4.91 -0.25
N PRO A 37 -10.78 -5.95 0.15
CA PRO A 37 -11.95 -6.39 -0.60
C PRO A 37 -12.95 -5.29 -0.95
N ASN A 38 -13.19 -4.34 -0.06
CA ASN A 38 -14.06 -3.18 -0.28
C ASN A 38 -13.47 -2.14 -1.25
N ILE A 39 -12.17 -2.20 -1.51
CA ILE A 39 -11.47 -1.30 -2.43
C ILE A 39 -11.36 -1.94 -3.81
N VAL A 40 -11.31 -3.28 -3.88
CA VAL A 40 -11.22 -4.03 -5.14
C VAL A 40 -12.35 -3.63 -6.11
N GLU A 41 -13.56 -3.50 -5.62
CA GLU A 41 -14.71 -3.12 -6.43
C GLU A 41 -14.54 -1.71 -7.02
N THR A 42 -14.16 -0.73 -6.17
CA THR A 42 -13.91 0.66 -6.61
C THR A 42 -12.75 0.71 -7.60
N TRP A 43 -11.70 -0.04 -7.36
CA TRP A 43 -10.53 -0.14 -8.22
C TRP A 43 -10.86 -0.76 -9.59
N ASN A 44 -11.56 -1.90 -9.60
CA ASN A 44 -11.95 -2.57 -10.83
C ASN A 44 -12.88 -1.70 -11.68
N LYS A 45 -13.82 -1.01 -11.05
CA LYS A 45 -14.68 -0.05 -11.74
C LYS A 45 -13.89 1.10 -12.37
N ALA A 46 -12.91 1.65 -11.65
CA ALA A 46 -12.05 2.71 -12.18
C ALA A 46 -11.22 2.23 -13.38
N ILE A 47 -10.68 1.01 -13.33
CA ILE A 47 -9.96 0.41 -14.47
C ILE A 47 -10.91 0.22 -15.66
N GLU A 48 -12.14 -0.22 -15.43
CA GLU A 48 -13.15 -0.37 -16.48
C GLU A 48 -13.49 0.96 -17.14
N ASP A 49 -13.72 2.02 -16.34
CA ASP A 49 -13.98 3.37 -16.84
C ASP A 49 -12.78 3.91 -17.67
N ILE A 50 -11.56 3.67 -17.22
CA ILE A 50 -10.36 4.04 -17.97
C ILE A 50 -10.27 3.26 -19.29
N ASN A 51 -10.61 1.97 -19.30
CA ASN A 51 -10.64 1.14 -20.52
C ASN A 51 -11.66 1.69 -21.55
N ILE A 52 -12.83 2.11 -21.09
CA ILE A 52 -13.86 2.70 -21.95
C ILE A 52 -13.33 4.00 -22.58
N ILE A 53 -12.72 4.87 -21.79
CA ILE A 53 -12.14 6.12 -22.27
C ILE A 53 -11.02 5.85 -23.29
N ILE A 54 -10.16 4.89 -23.02
CA ILE A 54 -9.07 4.49 -23.93
C ILE A 54 -9.63 3.96 -25.24
N ALA A 55 -10.59 3.05 -25.19
CA ALA A 55 -11.21 2.48 -26.40
C ALA A 55 -11.80 3.55 -27.31
N GLN A 56 -12.41 4.57 -26.72
CA GLN A 56 -13.08 5.64 -27.49
C GLN A 56 -12.13 6.73 -27.97
N LYS A 57 -11.17 7.17 -27.12
CA LYS A 57 -10.39 8.40 -27.36
C LYS A 57 -8.92 8.15 -27.68
N ALA A 58 -8.38 7.02 -27.27
CA ALA A 58 -6.96 6.72 -27.38
C ALA A 58 -6.68 5.20 -27.55
N PRO A 59 -7.21 4.55 -28.59
CA PRO A 59 -7.13 3.08 -28.76
C PRO A 59 -5.70 2.55 -28.92
N TYR A 60 -4.71 3.43 -29.04
CA TYR A 60 -3.29 3.09 -29.10
C TYR A 60 -2.64 3.03 -27.69
N VAL A 61 -3.35 3.38 -26.63
CA VAL A 61 -2.89 3.23 -25.25
C VAL A 61 -3.15 1.80 -24.81
N LYS A 62 -2.15 1.19 -24.19
CA LYS A 62 -2.29 -0.15 -23.62
C LYS A 62 -2.38 -0.05 -22.11
N ILE A 63 -3.19 -0.89 -21.51
CA ILE A 63 -3.21 -1.11 -20.06
C ILE A 63 -2.50 -2.42 -19.78
N ILE A 64 -1.57 -2.38 -18.83
CA ILE A 64 -0.99 -3.56 -18.22
C ILE A 64 -1.38 -3.54 -16.74
N ILE A 65 -1.93 -4.63 -16.26
CA ILE A 65 -2.29 -4.85 -14.86
C ILE A 65 -1.28 -5.82 -14.29
N ASP A 66 -0.56 -5.38 -13.26
CA ASP A 66 0.41 -6.18 -12.54
C ASP A 66 -0.14 -6.51 -11.14
N ARG A 67 0.01 -7.76 -10.72
CA ARG A 67 -0.28 -8.19 -9.35
C ARG A 67 1.02 -8.31 -8.59
N HIS A 68 1.07 -7.67 -7.42
CA HIS A 68 2.18 -7.74 -6.49
C HIS A 68 1.70 -8.44 -5.22
N GLY A 69 1.89 -9.75 -5.15
CA GLY A 69 1.32 -10.57 -4.08
C GLY A 69 -0.21 -10.64 -4.13
N GLU A 70 -0.85 -11.06 -3.05
CA GLU A 70 -2.31 -11.14 -2.96
C GLU A 70 -2.99 -9.78 -2.76
N LEU A 71 -2.36 -8.89 -2.03
CA LEU A 71 -2.92 -7.60 -1.60
C LEU A 71 -2.43 -6.40 -2.41
N GLY A 72 -1.45 -6.60 -3.29
CA GLY A 72 -0.91 -5.54 -4.14
C GLY A 72 -1.42 -5.62 -5.57
N GLN A 73 -1.86 -4.49 -6.11
CA GLN A 73 -2.21 -4.39 -7.52
C GLN A 73 -1.72 -3.06 -8.08
N GLY A 74 -1.08 -3.12 -9.24
CA GLY A 74 -0.69 -1.98 -10.00
C GLY A 74 -1.27 -2.01 -11.40
N PHE A 75 -1.30 -0.87 -12.06
CA PHE A 75 -1.49 -0.82 -13.50
C PHE A 75 -0.60 0.24 -14.14
N SER A 76 -0.30 0.02 -15.40
CA SER A 76 0.44 0.96 -16.22
C SER A 76 -0.34 1.28 -17.49
N LEU A 77 -0.46 2.57 -17.79
CA LEU A 77 -0.91 3.05 -19.10
C LEU A 77 0.32 3.27 -19.96
N ILE A 78 0.44 2.53 -21.06
CA ILE A 78 1.57 2.62 -21.98
C ILE A 78 1.16 3.41 -23.21
N ILE A 79 1.84 4.53 -23.45
CA ILE A 79 1.53 5.48 -24.52
C ILE A 79 2.75 5.60 -25.45
N PRO A 80 2.65 5.26 -26.73
CA PRO A 80 3.74 5.48 -27.68
C PRO A 80 4.13 6.97 -27.73
N ALA A 81 5.42 7.29 -27.65
CA ALA A 81 5.91 8.68 -27.57
C ALA A 81 5.40 9.55 -28.73
N LYS A 82 5.29 8.97 -29.94
CA LYS A 82 4.75 9.67 -31.11
C LYS A 82 3.29 10.11 -30.96
N LYS A 83 2.54 9.48 -30.03
CA LYS A 83 1.12 9.75 -29.75
C LYS A 83 0.92 10.48 -28.41
N ALA A 84 1.97 10.56 -27.59
CA ALA A 84 1.94 11.17 -26.26
C ALA A 84 1.94 12.71 -26.39
N LYS A 85 0.76 13.27 -26.52
CA LYS A 85 0.57 14.74 -26.43
C LYS A 85 0.48 15.13 -24.97
N LYS A 86 1.02 16.32 -24.62
CA LYS A 86 0.95 16.87 -23.26
C LYS A 86 -0.48 16.85 -22.70
N THR A 87 -1.46 17.22 -23.51
CA THR A 87 -2.89 17.23 -23.11
C THR A 87 -3.41 15.84 -22.75
N LEU A 88 -2.95 14.78 -23.47
CA LEU A 88 -3.34 13.41 -23.19
C LEU A 88 -2.70 12.93 -21.88
N LEU A 89 -1.41 13.18 -21.68
CA LEU A 89 -0.70 12.83 -20.45
C LEU A 89 -1.34 13.50 -19.22
N LEU A 90 -1.66 14.79 -19.34
CA LEU A 90 -2.35 15.53 -18.28
C LEU A 90 -3.76 15.00 -18.02
N ALA A 91 -4.51 14.59 -19.06
CA ALA A 91 -5.84 14.00 -18.87
C ALA A 91 -5.76 12.69 -18.11
N PHE A 92 -4.82 11.81 -18.45
CA PHE A 92 -4.64 10.57 -17.70
C PHE A 92 -4.12 10.80 -16.29
N ALA A 93 -3.19 11.73 -16.11
CA ALA A 93 -2.72 12.10 -14.77
C ALA A 93 -3.89 12.61 -13.90
N HIS A 94 -4.80 13.40 -14.47
CA HIS A 94 -6.00 13.86 -13.77
C HIS A 94 -6.92 12.71 -13.37
N ILE A 95 -7.17 11.75 -14.27
CA ILE A 95 -7.96 10.55 -13.95
C ILE A 95 -7.33 9.77 -12.78
N LEU A 96 -6.00 9.61 -12.80
CA LEU A 96 -5.30 8.92 -11.71
C LEU A 96 -5.37 9.68 -10.38
N ILE A 97 -5.32 11.03 -10.42
CA ILE A 97 -5.49 11.87 -9.23
C ILE A 97 -6.91 11.72 -8.67
N GLU A 98 -7.92 11.74 -9.51
CA GLU A 98 -9.31 11.56 -9.06
C GLU A 98 -9.55 10.14 -8.51
N LEU A 99 -8.96 9.13 -9.14
CA LEU A 99 -8.97 7.76 -8.58
C LEU A 99 -8.32 7.73 -7.20
N LYS A 100 -7.15 8.36 -7.03
CA LYS A 100 -6.48 8.47 -5.73
C LYS A 100 -7.39 9.06 -4.66
N LYS A 101 -8.12 10.14 -4.99
CA LYS A 101 -9.03 10.80 -4.06
C LYS A 101 -10.25 9.94 -3.68
N SER A 102 -10.65 9.02 -4.55
CA SER A 102 -11.79 8.13 -4.31
C SER A 102 -11.45 6.93 -3.44
N LEU A 103 -10.16 6.64 -3.25
CA LEU A 103 -9.69 5.52 -2.45
C LEU A 103 -9.51 5.95 -0.99
N PRO A 104 -9.79 5.07 -0.02
CA PRO A 104 -9.67 5.37 1.40
C PRO A 104 -8.20 5.30 1.88
N TYR A 105 -7.29 5.83 1.08
CA TYR A 105 -5.87 5.90 1.43
C TYR A 105 -5.51 7.27 1.94
N ARG A 106 -4.63 7.30 2.95
CA ARG A 106 -3.93 8.51 3.36
C ARG A 106 -2.59 8.62 2.64
N THR A 107 -2.05 9.81 2.56
CA THR A 107 -0.68 10.04 2.11
C THR A 107 0.19 10.26 3.35
N ASN A 108 1.27 9.50 3.50
CA ASN A 108 2.23 9.73 4.56
C ASN A 108 3.08 11.00 4.30
N GLU A 109 3.94 11.35 5.24
CA GLU A 109 4.83 12.52 5.16
C GLU A 109 5.76 12.52 3.94
N ASN A 110 6.08 11.33 3.41
CA ASN A 110 6.90 11.17 2.21
C ASN A 110 6.09 11.22 0.91
N GLY A 111 4.80 11.54 0.96
CA GLY A 111 3.92 11.58 -0.20
C GLY A 111 3.49 10.21 -0.73
N ILE A 112 3.79 9.12 -0.01
CA ILE A 112 3.44 7.76 -0.40
C ILE A 112 2.01 7.47 0.04
N LEU A 113 1.21 6.88 -0.85
CA LEU A 113 -0.11 6.37 -0.50
C LEU A 113 0.03 5.16 0.41
N VAL A 114 -0.54 5.26 1.59
CA VAL A 114 -0.55 4.18 2.58
C VAL A 114 -1.99 3.80 2.92
N CYS A 115 -2.19 2.53 3.19
CA CYS A 115 -3.45 1.99 3.67
C CYS A 115 -3.21 1.34 5.02
N GLU A 116 -3.99 1.74 6.01
CA GLU A 116 -3.96 1.07 7.30
C GLU A 116 -4.53 -0.33 7.15
N VAL A 117 -3.74 -1.31 7.49
CA VAL A 117 -4.13 -2.72 7.48
C VAL A 117 -3.90 -3.31 8.84
N TYR A 118 -4.89 -4.01 9.31
CA TYR A 118 -4.86 -4.75 10.56
C TYR A 118 -4.82 -6.22 10.24
N PHE A 119 -3.85 -6.93 10.80
CA PHE A 119 -3.67 -8.35 10.54
C PHE A 119 -3.36 -9.13 11.80
N LYS A 120 -3.55 -10.44 11.72
CA LYS A 120 -3.36 -11.40 12.81
C LYS A 120 -2.58 -12.59 12.30
N ILE A 121 -1.56 -12.98 13.04
CA ILE A 121 -0.78 -14.17 12.76
C ILE A 121 -0.68 -15.02 14.03
N LYS A 122 -0.42 -16.30 13.86
CA LYS A 122 -0.08 -17.20 14.97
C LYS A 122 1.40 -17.56 14.85
N VAL A 123 2.16 -17.18 15.86
CA VAL A 123 3.59 -17.49 15.97
C VAL A 123 3.77 -18.40 17.17
N PHE A 124 4.11 -19.67 16.94
CA PHE A 124 4.12 -20.71 17.97
C PHE A 124 2.76 -20.82 18.70
N ASN A 125 2.73 -20.59 20.00
CA ASN A 125 1.51 -20.57 20.83
C ASN A 125 1.02 -19.16 21.16
N THR A 126 1.54 -18.16 20.46
CA THR A 126 1.21 -16.75 20.65
C THR A 126 0.40 -16.23 19.47
N ILE A 127 -0.65 -15.46 19.76
CA ILE A 127 -1.40 -14.73 18.75
C ILE A 127 -0.81 -13.32 18.68
N CYS A 128 -0.50 -12.89 17.48
CA CYS A 128 0.07 -11.58 17.22
C CYS A 128 -0.87 -10.78 16.34
N TYR A 129 -1.13 -9.53 16.71
CA TYR A 129 -1.87 -8.55 15.91
C TYR A 129 -0.92 -7.44 15.50
N GLY A 130 -1.05 -6.97 14.26
CA GLY A 130 -0.27 -5.86 13.73
C GLY A 130 -1.14 -4.80 13.07
N GLU A 131 -0.76 -3.53 13.23
CA GLU A 131 -1.21 -2.40 12.43
C GLU A 131 -0.10 -2.06 11.45
N TYR A 132 -0.38 -2.17 10.16
CA TYR A 132 0.56 -1.91 9.08
C TYR A 132 0.12 -0.67 8.29
N ASP A 133 1.05 0.26 8.03
CA ASP A 133 0.74 1.54 7.36
C ASP A 133 0.95 1.52 5.84
N GLY A 134 1.33 0.37 5.29
CA GLY A 134 1.71 0.22 3.89
C GLY A 134 3.23 0.25 3.65
N VAL A 135 4.02 0.50 4.71
CA VAL A 135 5.48 0.51 4.69
C VAL A 135 6.05 -0.43 5.75
N ARG A 136 5.51 -0.36 6.97
CA ARG A 136 5.98 -1.14 8.13
C ARG A 136 4.85 -1.38 9.13
N VAL A 137 5.09 -2.27 10.05
CA VAL A 137 4.22 -2.44 11.23
C VAL A 137 4.46 -1.27 12.18
N LEU A 138 3.41 -0.52 12.50
CA LEU A 138 3.45 0.63 13.41
C LEU A 138 3.17 0.21 14.84
N LYS A 139 2.18 -0.64 15.02
CA LYS A 139 1.75 -1.14 16.32
C LYS A 139 1.62 -2.65 16.27
N ALA A 140 2.03 -3.29 17.32
CA ALA A 140 1.87 -4.74 17.47
C ALA A 140 1.43 -5.11 18.88
N VAL A 141 0.60 -6.15 18.96
CA VAL A 141 0.16 -6.76 20.22
C VAL A 141 0.42 -8.25 20.13
N THR A 142 1.02 -8.82 21.16
CA THR A 142 1.13 -10.29 21.28
C THR A 142 0.37 -10.79 22.50
N ILE A 143 -0.31 -11.90 22.33
CA ILE A 143 -1.10 -12.57 23.37
C ILE A 143 -0.56 -14.00 23.50
N SER A 144 0.11 -14.27 24.59
CA SER A 144 0.63 -15.61 24.88
C SER A 144 -0.47 -16.59 25.29
N SER A 145 -0.16 -17.87 25.31
CA SER A 145 -1.12 -18.94 25.66
C SER A 145 -1.65 -18.86 27.10
N ASP A 146 -0.92 -18.22 28.00
CA ASP A 146 -1.31 -17.94 29.39
C ASP A 146 -2.14 -16.64 29.53
N GLY A 147 -2.44 -15.97 28.41
CA GLY A 147 -3.27 -14.75 28.37
C GLY A 147 -2.52 -13.47 28.65
N ASN A 148 -1.19 -13.49 28.75
CA ASN A 148 -0.38 -12.29 28.94
C ASN A 148 -0.30 -11.47 27.65
N TYR A 149 -0.43 -10.16 27.78
CA TYR A 149 -0.34 -9.19 26.71
C TYR A 149 1.03 -8.51 26.70
N THR A 150 1.61 -8.36 25.53
CA THR A 150 2.75 -7.45 25.29
C THR A 150 2.44 -6.60 24.07
N PHE A 151 2.89 -5.36 24.04
CA PHE A 151 2.62 -4.45 22.91
C PHE A 151 3.81 -3.55 22.62
N VAL A 152 3.80 -3.00 21.41
CA VAL A 152 4.78 -2.05 20.90
C VAL A 152 4.08 -1.00 20.06
N ASN A 153 4.46 0.26 20.24
CA ASN A 153 4.10 1.38 19.40
C ASN A 153 5.36 2.01 18.82
N VAL A 154 5.57 1.85 17.52
CA VAL A 154 6.77 2.35 16.82
C VAL A 154 6.62 3.84 16.46
N GLU A 155 5.37 4.39 16.46
CA GLU A 155 5.11 5.80 16.12
C GLU A 155 5.50 6.77 17.23
N GLU A 156 5.47 6.35 18.50
CA GLU A 156 5.67 7.23 19.65
C GLU A 156 7.13 7.33 20.11
N ASP A 157 8.12 7.17 19.18
CA ASP A 157 9.57 7.17 19.50
C ASP A 157 9.98 6.18 20.63
N GLU A 158 9.06 5.32 21.05
CA GLU A 158 9.38 4.17 21.87
C GLU A 158 10.14 3.19 21.00
N CYS A 159 11.44 3.47 20.81
CA CYS A 159 12.38 2.48 20.31
C CYS A 159 12.19 1.24 21.14
N VAL A 160 11.59 0.21 20.54
CA VAL A 160 11.58 -1.09 21.18
C VAL A 160 13.02 -1.45 21.42
N PRO A 161 13.46 -1.58 22.67
CA PRO A 161 14.84 -1.91 22.94
C PRO A 161 15.17 -3.18 22.15
N GLU A 162 16.31 -3.20 21.47
CA GLU A 162 16.75 -4.37 20.70
C GLU A 162 16.73 -5.64 21.56
N ASP A 163 17.00 -5.50 22.84
CA ASP A 163 16.93 -6.58 23.82
C ASP A 163 15.51 -7.09 24.05
N PHE A 164 14.48 -6.23 23.96
CA PHE A 164 13.09 -6.65 24.09
C PHE A 164 12.66 -7.54 22.91
N THR A 165 13.01 -7.18 21.70
CA THR A 165 12.69 -7.99 20.51
C THR A 165 13.41 -9.32 20.53
N LYS A 166 14.63 -9.41 21.05
CA LYS A 166 15.37 -10.65 21.25
C LYS A 166 14.73 -11.52 22.32
N SER A 167 14.21 -10.93 23.38
CA SER A 167 13.55 -11.66 24.49
C SER A 167 12.12 -12.06 24.16
N ASN A 168 11.51 -11.47 23.14
CA ASN A 168 10.15 -11.77 22.68
C ASN A 168 10.15 -12.14 21.18
N PRO A 169 10.50 -13.40 20.83
CA PRO A 169 10.54 -13.83 19.44
C PRO A 169 9.25 -13.59 18.64
N PRO A 170 8.02 -13.80 19.18
CA PRO A 170 6.79 -13.48 18.46
C PRO A 170 6.69 -12.01 18.07
N MET A 171 7.08 -11.08 18.94
CA MET A 171 7.09 -9.64 18.67
C MET A 171 8.12 -9.31 17.58
N SER A 172 9.31 -9.85 17.65
CA SER A 172 10.35 -9.67 16.62
C SER A 172 9.88 -10.15 15.25
N ILE A 173 9.16 -11.26 15.18
CA ILE A 173 8.63 -11.78 13.91
C ILE A 173 7.58 -10.85 13.34
N ILE A 174 6.58 -10.42 14.13
CA ILE A 174 5.50 -9.58 13.60
C ILE A 174 6.00 -8.22 13.12
N LEU A 175 6.98 -7.62 13.79
CA LEU A 175 7.54 -6.33 13.38
C LEU A 175 8.31 -6.39 12.05
N GLN A 176 8.71 -7.57 11.61
CA GLN A 176 9.39 -7.80 10.34
C GLN A 176 8.44 -8.16 9.19
N TYR A 177 7.14 -8.27 9.47
CA TYR A 177 6.16 -8.54 8.41
C TYR A 177 6.13 -7.39 7.42
N ASP A 178 6.24 -7.74 6.16
CA ASP A 178 6.08 -6.84 5.04
C ASP A 178 4.74 -7.11 4.32
N LEU A 179 4.42 -6.26 3.37
CA LEU A 179 3.21 -6.34 2.59
C LEU A 179 3.02 -7.69 1.90
N TYR A 180 4.10 -8.28 1.40
CA TYR A 180 4.05 -9.53 0.64
C TYR A 180 3.82 -10.75 1.52
N SER A 181 4.02 -10.59 2.83
CA SER A 181 3.83 -11.64 3.83
C SER A 181 2.42 -11.64 4.42
N ILE A 182 1.61 -10.59 4.16
CA ILE A 182 0.25 -10.50 4.67
C ILE A 182 -0.72 -11.11 3.66
N GLU A 183 -1.39 -12.19 4.04
CA GLU A 183 -2.40 -12.88 3.24
C GLU A 183 -3.81 -12.44 3.64
N THR A 184 -4.78 -12.68 2.77
CA THR A 184 -6.17 -12.21 2.98
C THR A 184 -6.86 -12.83 4.19
N ASP A 185 -6.52 -14.05 4.55
CA ASP A 185 -7.04 -14.76 5.73
C ASP A 185 -6.43 -14.26 7.05
N MET A 186 -5.32 -13.52 6.97
CA MET A 186 -4.70 -12.85 8.12
C MET A 186 -5.39 -11.53 8.46
N LEU A 187 -6.16 -10.95 7.53
CA LEU A 187 -6.77 -9.64 7.73
C LEU A 187 -7.83 -9.65 8.84
N VAL A 188 -7.76 -8.65 9.70
CA VAL A 188 -8.76 -8.42 10.75
C VAL A 188 -9.34 -7.01 10.64
N SER A 189 -10.47 -6.77 11.28
CA SER A 189 -11.05 -5.43 11.34
C SER A 189 -10.28 -4.53 12.29
N LYS A 190 -10.29 -3.21 12.01
CA LYS A 190 -9.79 -2.21 12.97
C LYS A 190 -10.39 -2.42 14.36
N LYS A 191 -11.69 -2.68 14.44
CA LYS A 191 -12.40 -2.91 15.70
C LYS A 191 -11.83 -4.09 16.49
N GLU A 192 -11.45 -5.17 15.82
CA GLU A 192 -10.83 -6.33 16.47
C GLU A 192 -9.44 -5.97 16.99
N PHE A 193 -8.64 -5.27 16.19
CA PHE A 193 -7.32 -4.79 16.61
C PHE A 193 -7.44 -3.84 17.82
N ASP A 194 -8.29 -2.80 17.73
CA ASP A 194 -8.48 -1.80 18.79
C ASP A 194 -8.94 -2.43 20.11
N ALA A 195 -9.73 -3.50 20.06
CA ALA A 195 -10.16 -4.22 21.26
C ALA A 195 -9.00 -4.88 22.02
N HIS A 196 -7.96 -5.33 21.33
CA HIS A 196 -6.75 -5.87 21.94
C HIS A 196 -5.77 -4.78 22.32
N TRP A 197 -5.64 -3.73 21.50
CA TRP A 197 -4.81 -2.58 21.78
C TRP A 197 -5.27 -1.84 23.04
N GLY A 198 -6.58 -1.62 23.21
CA GLY A 198 -7.15 -0.98 24.40
C GLY A 198 -6.84 -1.74 25.68
N LYS A 199 -6.96 -3.09 25.67
CA LYS A 199 -6.61 -3.91 26.83
C LYS A 199 -5.14 -3.77 27.25
N CYS A 200 -4.22 -3.57 26.29
CA CYS A 200 -2.82 -3.32 26.62
C CYS A 200 -2.63 -2.00 27.37
N LYS A 201 -3.33 -0.94 26.94
CA LYS A 201 -3.27 0.38 27.61
C LYS A 201 -3.81 0.32 29.04
N ASP A 202 -4.96 -0.34 29.22
CA ASP A 202 -5.58 -0.51 30.54
C ASP A 202 -4.66 -1.24 31.53
N LEU A 203 -3.88 -2.22 31.03
CA LEU A 203 -2.92 -2.97 31.84
C LEU A 203 -1.66 -2.16 32.21
N CYS A 204 -1.32 -1.14 31.46
CA CYS A 204 -0.17 -0.27 31.75
C CYS A 204 -0.50 0.87 32.71
N GLU A 205 -1.78 1.26 32.80
CA GLU A 205 -2.25 2.32 33.68
C GLU A 205 -2.68 1.81 35.06
N SER A 206 -2.71 0.49 35.26
CA SER A 206 -3.10 -0.19 36.51
C SER A 206 -1.87 -0.63 37.32
#